data_0224149fd830d7e4dd167e4dfe19c287
#
_entry.id   0224149fd830d7e4dd167e4dfe19c287
#
_cell.length_a   1.000
_cell.length_b   1.000
_cell.length_c   1.000
_cell.angle_alpha   90.00
_cell.angle_beta   90.00
_cell.angle_gamma   90.00
#
_symmetry.space_group_name_H-M   'P 1'
#
loop_
_entity.id
_entity.type
_entity.pdbx_description
1 polymer ?
#
loop_
_entity_poly.entity_id
_entity_poly.type
_entity_poly.pdbx_seq_one_letter_code
_entity_poly.pdbx_strand_id
1 'polypeptide(L)'
;MPLILNKLQFAASLLRNNLTPKVIPVKFIHPTFIKYNKNINDEVTFLKDRTNVIPVEISMKYLKSSAYKKTYGNYPVWKYYRRNFKTQIPPQKTRKTCIRAGVISTGSPCPICRDEYLILDYRNIDLLKQFISEHSGEILSYNYTGICQKAYKDLCVAIMKAKEYVVGGGIAGVSCAKSIAFLVPEEKIILITPSPLIKAVTNIVPLSKTLMQFDIEEKDTAVLMEAYDSLKIINDFVIQIDSLNKQVQTRNGRIINYKMLCLCNGARPKLIEEHNNFVLGIRDTESVFQFSQKIKNSRRIVIVGNGGIATELVNEVDGVDMIWVIKDKHISATFVDPGAAEFFMDKVYKTDPRTNTNASSLTKRMRYTVSNTSVVTGGPALGPDWHNNFDVKGAFLKSAKVQIEYECEIIKILNKSEQKEVDPMEEWSIYVELTNGKIIGCDFVVSATGVIPNSDIGGLEDIKKSEDGGLLVDWKLETSKQDIYAAGDVCSAGWELAKHWFQMRLWTQAHQMGRYAAKSMVSKLKNEEFLQDFCFELFTHVTKFFGYKVVLLGLYNGQKLDNNYEILLRMTKGTEYIKLILENGKMQGAVLIGDTDLEEMCENLILNQLDLSIYGEDLLNPDIDIEDYFD
;
A
#
# COMPACT_ATOMS: atom_id res chain seq x y z
N MET A 1 17.76 -29.40 -22.26
CA MET A 1 16.30 -29.46 -22.05
C MET A 1 15.69 -30.81 -22.53
N PRO A 2 16.16 -31.98 -22.14
CA PRO A 2 15.38 -33.21 -22.32
C PRO A 2 15.12 -34.00 -21.03
N LEU A 3 15.40 -33.46 -19.84
CA LEU A 3 15.28 -34.23 -18.56
C LEU A 3 14.02 -33.88 -17.73
N ILE A 4 13.22 -32.92 -18.14
CA ILE A 4 12.00 -32.51 -17.41
C ILE A 4 10.73 -33.16 -18.00
N LEU A 5 10.73 -33.58 -19.26
CA LEU A 5 9.57 -34.24 -19.88
C LEU A 5 9.35 -35.69 -19.40
N ASN A 6 10.39 -36.41 -18.90
CA ASN A 6 10.25 -37.80 -18.47
C ASN A 6 9.68 -38.00 -17.07
N LYS A 7 9.59 -36.94 -16.24
CA LYS A 7 8.96 -37.04 -14.90
C LYS A 7 7.44 -36.80 -14.88
N LEU A 8 6.91 -36.18 -15.90
CA LEU A 8 5.46 -35.95 -16.02
C LEU A 8 4.69 -37.10 -16.67
N GLN A 9 5.38 -37.95 -17.45
CA GLN A 9 4.77 -39.17 -18.01
C GLN A 9 4.69 -40.33 -17.01
N PHE A 10 5.55 -40.37 -15.98
CA PHE A 10 5.52 -41.41 -14.95
C PHE A 10 4.43 -41.22 -13.90
N ALA A 11 4.00 -39.95 -13.66
CA ALA A 11 2.90 -39.64 -12.75
C ALA A 11 1.52 -39.92 -13.33
N ALA A 12 1.39 -39.88 -14.66
CA ALA A 12 0.10 -40.12 -15.34
C ALA A 12 -0.21 -41.63 -15.54
N SER A 13 0.78 -42.53 -15.41
CA SER A 13 0.57 -43.98 -15.53
C SER A 13 0.14 -44.66 -14.23
N LEU A 14 0.34 -44.02 -13.08
CA LEU A 14 -0.02 -44.57 -11.75
C LEU A 14 -1.47 -44.25 -11.32
N LEU A 15 -2.20 -43.45 -12.06
CA LEU A 15 -3.59 -43.09 -11.75
C LEU A 15 -4.65 -43.78 -12.60
N ARG A 16 -4.28 -44.74 -13.46
CA ARG A 16 -5.21 -45.45 -14.36
C ARG A 16 -5.58 -46.90 -14.01
N ASN A 17 -5.05 -47.46 -12.94
CA ASN A 17 -5.40 -48.82 -12.54
C ASN A 17 -5.84 -48.81 -11.08
N ASN A 18 -7.17 -48.77 -10.85
CA ASN A 18 -7.88 -49.40 -9.73
C ASN A 18 -9.16 -48.60 -9.40
N LEU A 19 -10.20 -48.85 -10.12
CA LEU A 19 -11.58 -48.68 -9.65
C LEU A 19 -12.53 -49.56 -10.48
N THR A 20 -12.60 -50.82 -10.08
CA THR A 20 -13.79 -51.66 -10.37
C THR A 20 -14.55 -51.89 -9.07
N PRO A 21 -15.85 -51.60 -8.98
CA PRO A 21 -16.60 -51.83 -7.77
C PRO A 21 -16.92 -53.31 -7.64
N LYS A 22 -16.41 -53.95 -6.57
CA LYS A 22 -16.90 -55.29 -6.15
C LYS A 22 -18.27 -55.14 -5.50
N VAL A 23 -19.27 -55.65 -6.19
CA VAL A 23 -20.63 -55.84 -5.65
C VAL A 23 -20.55 -57.04 -4.68
N ILE A 24 -20.84 -56.79 -3.40
CA ILE A 24 -21.04 -57.84 -2.39
C ILE A 24 -22.53 -58.11 -2.27
N PRO A 25 -23.03 -59.31 -2.42
CA PRO A 25 -24.45 -59.60 -2.33
C PRO A 25 -24.93 -59.53 -0.87
N VAL A 26 -25.91 -58.71 -0.62
CA VAL A 26 -26.62 -58.62 0.67
C VAL A 26 -27.60 -59.79 0.77
N LYS A 27 -27.42 -60.67 1.73
CA LYS A 27 -28.40 -61.71 2.11
C LYS A 27 -29.58 -61.03 2.81
N PHE A 28 -30.77 -61.25 2.25
CA PHE A 28 -32.02 -60.88 2.87
C PHE A 28 -32.28 -61.73 4.12
N ILE A 29 -32.54 -61.08 5.24
CA ILE A 29 -33.15 -61.65 6.43
C ILE A 29 -34.56 -61.11 6.52
N HIS A 30 -35.52 -62.02 6.52
CA HIS A 30 -36.96 -61.76 6.59
C HIS A 30 -37.37 -61.06 7.91
N PRO A 31 -38.25 -60.06 7.88
CA PRO A 31 -38.75 -59.42 9.10
C PRO A 31 -40.04 -60.14 9.61
N THR A 32 -39.97 -60.58 10.83
CA THR A 32 -41.18 -60.91 11.60
C THR A 32 -41.59 -59.73 12.46
N PHE A 33 -42.73 -59.20 12.15
CA PHE A 33 -43.65 -58.35 12.90
C PHE A 33 -43.27 -57.75 14.26
N ILE A 34 -43.30 -56.45 14.34
CA ILE A 34 -44.01 -55.71 15.41
C ILE A 34 -44.59 -54.43 14.77
N LYS A 35 -45.90 -54.34 14.73
CA LYS A 35 -46.64 -53.10 14.46
C LYS A 35 -46.54 -52.21 15.67
N TYR A 36 -45.81 -51.08 15.57
CA TYR A 36 -45.94 -49.93 16.46
C TYR A 36 -45.76 -48.62 15.70
N ASN A 37 -46.81 -47.83 15.72
CA ASN A 37 -46.95 -46.41 15.39
C ASN A 37 -45.95 -45.80 14.40
N LYS A 38 -46.39 -45.71 13.16
CA LYS A 38 -45.71 -45.03 12.03
C LYS A 38 -45.39 -43.54 12.26
N ASN A 39 -46.13 -42.84 13.13
CA ASN A 39 -46.04 -41.39 13.27
C ASN A 39 -44.88 -40.90 14.15
N ILE A 40 -44.43 -41.67 15.14
CA ILE A 40 -43.36 -41.27 16.05
C ILE A 40 -41.98 -41.44 15.39
N ASN A 41 -41.82 -42.46 14.55
CA ASN A 41 -40.57 -42.70 13.85
C ASN A 41 -40.32 -41.70 12.71
N ASP A 42 -41.37 -41.21 12.06
CA ASP A 42 -41.25 -40.21 11.00
C ASP A 42 -40.91 -38.83 11.56
N GLU A 43 -41.46 -38.42 12.72
CA GLU A 43 -41.07 -37.18 13.41
C GLU A 43 -39.63 -37.24 13.95
N VAL A 44 -39.19 -38.37 14.53
CA VAL A 44 -37.82 -38.54 15.04
C VAL A 44 -36.80 -38.58 13.90
N THR A 45 -37.17 -39.12 12.74
CA THR A 45 -36.32 -39.13 11.54
C THR A 45 -36.22 -37.73 10.94
N PHE A 46 -37.32 -36.99 10.90
CA PHE A 46 -37.33 -35.59 10.43
C PHE A 46 -36.46 -34.65 11.33
N LEU A 47 -36.54 -34.79 12.65
CA LEU A 47 -35.74 -34.04 13.63
C LEU A 47 -34.23 -34.34 13.54
N LYS A 48 -33.82 -35.45 12.94
CA LYS A 48 -32.39 -35.83 12.75
C LYS A 48 -31.87 -35.50 11.37
N ASP A 49 -32.72 -35.13 10.44
CA ASP A 49 -32.32 -34.75 9.08
C ASP A 49 -31.63 -33.37 9.09
N ARG A 50 -30.47 -33.28 8.45
CA ARG A 50 -29.67 -32.08 8.26
C ARG A 50 -29.24 -31.93 6.80
N THR A 51 -30.00 -32.49 5.87
CA THR A 51 -29.77 -32.37 4.42
C THR A 51 -30.11 -30.96 3.94
N ASN A 52 -31.16 -30.35 4.51
CA ASN A 52 -31.53 -28.96 4.21
C ASN A 52 -30.71 -27.99 5.08
N VAL A 53 -29.83 -27.23 4.45
CA VAL A 53 -29.02 -26.19 5.14
C VAL A 53 -29.85 -24.92 5.28
N ILE A 54 -30.03 -24.46 6.51
CA ILE A 54 -30.73 -23.21 6.82
C ILE A 54 -29.87 -22.01 6.36
N PRO A 55 -30.46 -21.03 5.66
CA PRO A 55 -29.74 -19.80 5.29
C PRO A 55 -29.18 -19.06 6.51
N VAL A 56 -27.99 -18.49 6.35
CA VAL A 56 -27.28 -17.83 7.45
C VAL A 56 -28.04 -16.63 8.01
N GLU A 57 -28.80 -15.93 7.17
CA GLU A 57 -29.65 -14.79 7.55
C GLU A 57 -30.74 -15.21 8.57
N ILE A 58 -31.28 -16.42 8.41
CA ILE A 58 -32.22 -16.98 9.37
C ILE A 58 -31.52 -17.34 10.68
N SER A 59 -30.32 -17.91 10.62
CA SER A 59 -29.49 -18.17 11.80
C SER A 59 -29.16 -16.89 12.58
N MET A 60 -28.80 -15.81 11.90
CA MET A 60 -28.55 -14.50 12.53
C MET A 60 -29.81 -13.91 13.19
N LYS A 61 -30.98 -14.05 12.57
CA LYS A 61 -32.27 -13.64 13.16
C LYS A 61 -32.62 -14.51 14.37
N TYR A 62 -32.35 -15.81 14.30
CA TYR A 62 -32.58 -16.73 15.39
C TYR A 62 -31.79 -16.35 16.65
N LEU A 63 -30.52 -16.01 16.56
CA LEU A 63 -29.70 -15.59 17.71
C LEU A 63 -30.28 -14.37 18.46
N LYS A 64 -31.04 -13.52 17.77
CA LYS A 64 -31.72 -12.35 18.35
C LYS A 64 -33.12 -12.63 18.85
N SER A 65 -33.65 -13.84 18.61
CA SER A 65 -35.03 -14.22 18.91
C SER A 65 -35.27 -14.53 20.39
N SER A 66 -36.54 -14.45 20.81
CA SER A 66 -36.97 -14.89 22.13
C SER A 66 -36.80 -16.41 22.33
N ALA A 67 -36.87 -17.19 21.25
CA ALA A 67 -36.67 -18.64 21.28
C ALA A 67 -35.23 -18.99 21.66
N TYR A 68 -34.25 -18.31 21.05
CA TYR A 68 -32.84 -18.46 21.42
C TYR A 68 -32.58 -18.07 22.89
N LYS A 69 -33.11 -16.93 23.34
CA LYS A 69 -32.97 -16.47 24.73
C LYS A 69 -33.62 -17.47 25.74
N LYS A 70 -34.75 -18.10 25.38
CA LYS A 70 -35.33 -19.14 26.22
C LYS A 70 -34.48 -20.40 26.29
N THR A 71 -33.78 -20.76 25.21
CA THR A 71 -32.98 -21.99 25.11
C THR A 71 -31.62 -21.85 25.76
N TYR A 72 -30.91 -20.73 25.49
CA TYR A 72 -29.53 -20.54 25.88
C TYR A 72 -29.32 -19.44 26.93
N GLY A 73 -30.30 -18.57 27.15
CA GLY A 73 -30.18 -17.40 28.03
C GLY A 73 -29.18 -16.41 27.46
N ASN A 74 -28.34 -15.86 28.34
CA ASN A 74 -27.23 -14.96 27.98
C ASN A 74 -25.88 -15.69 27.95
N TYR A 75 -25.89 -17.01 27.90
CA TYR A 75 -24.67 -17.82 27.95
C TYR A 75 -24.30 -18.38 26.57
N PRO A 76 -23.01 -18.63 26.30
CA PRO A 76 -22.58 -19.31 25.10
C PRO A 76 -23.26 -20.67 24.91
N VAL A 77 -23.57 -21.03 23.67
CA VAL A 77 -24.31 -22.26 23.31
C VAL A 77 -23.68 -23.56 23.85
N TRP A 78 -22.41 -23.53 24.19
CA TRP A 78 -21.64 -24.65 24.73
C TRP A 78 -21.57 -24.67 26.27
N LYS A 79 -21.92 -23.61 26.98
CA LYS A 79 -21.69 -23.44 28.43
C LYS A 79 -22.32 -24.55 29.28
N TYR A 80 -23.56 -24.89 29.00
CA TYR A 80 -24.31 -25.92 29.76
C TYR A 80 -24.34 -27.26 29.07
N TYR A 81 -23.56 -27.47 28.02
CA TYR A 81 -23.49 -28.75 27.35
C TYR A 81 -22.79 -29.80 28.21
N ARG A 82 -23.43 -30.91 28.49
CA ARG A 82 -22.90 -32.03 29.26
C ARG A 82 -22.98 -33.31 28.45
N ARG A 83 -22.01 -34.17 28.61
CA ARG A 83 -21.95 -35.50 28.07
C ARG A 83 -21.66 -36.49 29.18
N ASN A 84 -22.41 -37.59 29.21
CA ASN A 84 -22.13 -38.70 30.12
C ASN A 84 -21.14 -39.66 29.45
N PHE A 85 -20.09 -39.99 30.14
CA PHE A 85 -19.11 -40.96 29.71
C PHE A 85 -19.12 -42.15 30.66
N LYS A 86 -19.07 -43.38 30.13
CA LYS A 86 -19.08 -44.61 30.93
C LYS A 86 -17.92 -44.66 31.93
N THR A 87 -16.78 -44.10 31.56
CA THR A 87 -15.56 -44.05 32.37
C THR A 87 -15.48 -42.84 33.30
N GLN A 88 -16.48 -41.96 33.34
CA GLN A 88 -16.48 -40.66 34.05
C GLN A 88 -15.40 -39.67 33.61
N ILE A 89 -14.48 -40.08 32.80
CA ILE A 89 -13.36 -39.26 32.25
C ILE A 89 -13.67 -38.95 30.80
N PRO A 90 -13.69 -37.67 30.39
CA PRO A 90 -13.88 -37.31 28.98
C PRO A 90 -12.67 -37.76 28.14
N PRO A 91 -12.88 -38.29 26.92
CA PRO A 91 -11.78 -38.60 26.00
C PRO A 91 -10.97 -37.33 25.69
N GLN A 92 -9.66 -37.48 25.49
CA GLN A 92 -8.78 -36.37 25.10
C GLN A 92 -9.19 -35.67 23.80
N LYS A 93 -9.89 -36.37 22.91
CA LYS A 93 -10.41 -35.81 21.65
C LYS A 93 -11.91 -35.98 21.59
N THR A 94 -12.63 -34.96 21.13
CA THR A 94 -14.06 -35.08 20.85
C THR A 94 -14.27 -35.95 19.59
N ARG A 95 -15.52 -36.37 19.34
CA ARG A 95 -15.84 -37.22 18.16
C ARG A 95 -15.52 -36.52 16.85
N LYS A 96 -15.19 -37.27 15.79
CA LYS A 96 -14.84 -36.70 14.47
C LYS A 96 -16.00 -35.91 13.87
N THR A 97 -17.24 -36.45 13.90
CA THR A 97 -18.46 -35.80 13.38
C THR A 97 -19.69 -36.26 14.13
N CYS A 98 -20.73 -35.44 14.19
CA CYS A 98 -22.08 -35.83 14.66
C CYS A 98 -23.05 -36.19 13.54
N ILE A 99 -22.77 -35.69 12.32
CA ILE A 99 -23.64 -35.87 11.15
C ILE A 99 -22.93 -36.77 10.14
N ARG A 100 -23.61 -37.80 9.63
CA ARG A 100 -23.14 -38.69 8.59
C ARG A 100 -24.20 -38.83 7.53
N ALA A 101 -23.83 -38.65 6.26
CA ALA A 101 -24.78 -38.68 5.13
C ALA A 101 -26.05 -37.82 5.36
N GLY A 102 -25.83 -36.60 5.89
CA GLY A 102 -26.94 -35.65 6.15
C GLY A 102 -27.79 -35.95 7.39
N VAL A 103 -27.51 -37.00 8.15
CA VAL A 103 -28.33 -37.39 9.32
C VAL A 103 -27.50 -37.38 10.60
N ILE A 104 -28.09 -36.92 11.71
CA ILE A 104 -27.48 -36.98 13.04
C ILE A 104 -27.32 -38.45 13.45
N SER A 105 -26.10 -38.96 13.50
CA SER A 105 -25.75 -40.36 13.79
C SER A 105 -25.43 -40.63 15.26
N THR A 106 -25.79 -39.73 16.17
CA THR A 106 -25.46 -39.84 17.61
C THR A 106 -26.65 -39.43 18.48
N GLY A 107 -26.86 -40.11 19.61
CA GLY A 107 -27.90 -39.76 20.58
C GLY A 107 -27.66 -38.43 21.35
N SER A 108 -26.39 -37.94 21.40
CA SER A 108 -26.06 -36.67 22.03
C SER A 108 -25.14 -35.86 21.09
N PRO A 109 -25.72 -35.13 20.11
CA PRO A 109 -24.94 -34.29 19.20
C PRO A 109 -24.27 -33.12 19.96
N CYS A 110 -23.18 -32.59 19.39
CA CYS A 110 -22.41 -31.48 19.99
C CYS A 110 -23.23 -30.17 20.02
N PRO A 111 -22.79 -29.15 20.74
CA PRO A 111 -23.51 -27.87 20.89
C PRO A 111 -23.97 -27.26 19.56
N ILE A 112 -23.19 -27.36 18.50
CA ILE A 112 -23.57 -26.87 17.17
C ILE A 112 -24.48 -27.81 16.44
N CYS A 113 -24.14 -29.11 16.32
CA CYS A 113 -24.91 -30.04 15.51
C CYS A 113 -26.30 -30.38 16.06
N ARG A 114 -26.57 -30.09 17.34
CA ARG A 114 -27.91 -30.36 17.98
C ARG A 114 -28.99 -29.37 17.53
N ASP A 115 -28.58 -28.15 17.18
CA ASP A 115 -29.49 -27.08 16.81
C ASP A 115 -29.26 -26.71 15.33
N GLU A 116 -30.26 -26.90 14.51
CA GLU A 116 -30.17 -26.66 13.06
C GLU A 116 -30.01 -25.20 12.68
N TYR A 117 -30.40 -24.28 13.60
CA TYR A 117 -30.29 -22.84 13.39
C TYR A 117 -28.90 -22.28 13.75
N LEU A 118 -27.97 -23.07 14.30
CA LEU A 118 -26.62 -22.65 14.61
C LEU A 118 -25.68 -22.91 13.44
N ILE A 119 -25.71 -22.02 12.46
CA ILE A 119 -24.88 -22.12 11.24
C ILE A 119 -23.55 -21.42 11.46
N LEU A 120 -22.46 -22.17 11.33
CA LEU A 120 -21.08 -21.64 11.37
C LEU A 120 -20.74 -21.01 10.01
N ASP A 121 -21.01 -19.73 9.89
CA ASP A 121 -20.71 -18.91 8.73
C ASP A 121 -20.00 -17.62 9.19
N TYR A 122 -19.08 -17.11 8.38
CA TYR A 122 -18.31 -15.92 8.71
C TYR A 122 -19.17 -14.66 8.95
N ARG A 123 -20.38 -14.59 8.35
CA ARG A 123 -21.35 -13.51 8.55
C ARG A 123 -22.04 -13.58 9.92
N ASN A 124 -22.05 -14.73 10.56
CA ASN A 124 -22.74 -14.96 11.84
C ASN A 124 -21.84 -14.63 13.03
N ILE A 125 -21.39 -13.37 13.12
CA ILE A 125 -20.40 -12.89 14.09
C ILE A 125 -20.84 -13.14 15.54
N ASP A 126 -22.13 -12.95 15.86
CA ASP A 126 -22.66 -13.15 17.22
C ASP A 126 -22.55 -14.62 17.70
N LEU A 127 -22.60 -15.59 16.78
CA LEU A 127 -22.33 -16.98 17.09
C LEU A 127 -20.82 -17.25 17.24
N LEU A 128 -20.01 -16.72 16.32
CA LEU A 128 -18.56 -16.97 16.30
C LEU A 128 -17.85 -16.40 17.53
N LYS A 129 -18.26 -15.22 18.00
CA LYS A 129 -17.73 -14.57 19.22
C LYS A 129 -17.83 -15.47 20.46
N GLN A 130 -18.83 -16.33 20.55
CA GLN A 130 -19.01 -17.24 21.68
C GLN A 130 -17.91 -18.31 21.81
N PHE A 131 -17.11 -18.50 20.75
CA PHE A 131 -16.02 -19.47 20.68
C PHE A 131 -14.64 -18.83 20.70
N ILE A 132 -14.55 -17.53 20.97
CA ILE A 132 -13.30 -16.78 21.09
C ILE A 132 -13.10 -16.43 22.57
N SER A 133 -11.89 -16.59 23.08
CA SER A 133 -11.55 -16.21 24.44
C SER A 133 -11.58 -14.68 24.58
N GLU A 134 -12.30 -14.18 25.57
CA GLU A 134 -12.35 -12.74 25.88
C GLU A 134 -10.99 -12.19 26.39
N HIS A 135 -10.13 -13.06 26.92
CA HIS A 135 -8.83 -12.65 27.48
C HIS A 135 -7.68 -12.76 26.48
N SER A 136 -7.60 -13.85 25.70
CA SER A 136 -6.48 -14.09 24.77
C SER A 136 -6.83 -13.83 23.31
N GLY A 137 -8.12 -13.67 22.95
CA GLY A 137 -8.55 -13.56 21.57
C GLY A 137 -8.43 -14.85 20.74
N GLU A 138 -7.98 -15.95 21.35
CA GLU A 138 -7.79 -17.24 20.71
C GLU A 138 -9.09 -18.04 20.60
N ILE A 139 -9.15 -18.93 19.62
CA ILE A 139 -10.29 -19.84 19.44
C ILE A 139 -10.27 -20.88 20.56
N LEU A 140 -11.37 -20.97 21.32
CA LEU A 140 -11.53 -21.94 22.38
C LEU A 140 -11.48 -23.37 21.81
N SER A 141 -10.67 -24.24 22.39
CA SER A 141 -10.46 -25.60 21.90
C SER A 141 -11.76 -26.41 21.89
N TYR A 142 -11.85 -27.38 21.00
CA TYR A 142 -12.99 -28.31 20.94
C TYR A 142 -13.16 -29.14 22.20
N ASN A 143 -12.11 -29.35 22.98
CA ASN A 143 -12.19 -30.04 24.28
C ASN A 143 -12.90 -29.19 25.32
N TYR A 144 -12.69 -27.88 25.31
CA TYR A 144 -13.32 -26.93 26.19
C TYR A 144 -14.79 -26.69 25.83
N THR A 145 -15.07 -26.49 24.55
CA THR A 145 -16.43 -26.18 24.04
C THR A 145 -17.29 -27.41 23.80
N GLY A 146 -16.72 -28.62 23.79
CA GLY A 146 -17.42 -29.88 23.55
C GLY A 146 -17.92 -30.10 22.11
N ILE A 147 -17.55 -29.26 21.15
CA ILE A 147 -17.96 -29.41 19.74
C ILE A 147 -17.22 -30.56 19.07
N CYS A 148 -17.80 -31.17 18.03
CA CYS A 148 -17.13 -32.23 17.29
C CYS A 148 -16.00 -31.66 16.41
N GLN A 149 -15.01 -32.48 16.03
CA GLN A 149 -13.84 -32.03 15.30
C GLN A 149 -14.19 -31.40 13.92
N LYS A 150 -15.23 -31.93 13.24
CA LYS A 150 -15.72 -31.33 11.99
C LYS A 150 -16.27 -29.91 12.24
N ALA A 151 -17.19 -29.75 13.21
CA ALA A 151 -17.74 -28.43 13.54
C ALA A 151 -16.62 -27.47 14.03
N TYR A 152 -15.59 -27.96 14.71
CA TYR A 152 -14.44 -27.14 15.08
C TYR A 152 -13.64 -26.66 13.87
N LYS A 153 -13.42 -27.55 12.88
CA LYS A 153 -12.76 -27.17 11.64
C LYS A 153 -13.58 -26.11 10.88
N ASP A 154 -14.90 -26.34 10.77
CA ASP A 154 -15.82 -25.39 10.13
C ASP A 154 -15.86 -24.04 10.89
N LEU A 155 -15.79 -24.07 12.23
CA LEU A 155 -15.69 -22.89 13.09
C LEU A 155 -14.39 -22.11 12.84
N CYS A 156 -13.24 -22.80 12.80
CA CYS A 156 -11.95 -22.15 12.52
C CYS A 156 -11.98 -21.48 11.13
N VAL A 157 -12.50 -22.16 10.12
CA VAL A 157 -12.66 -21.59 8.76
C VAL A 157 -13.59 -20.38 8.78
N ALA A 158 -14.72 -20.45 9.49
CA ALA A 158 -15.66 -19.33 9.58
C ALA A 158 -15.05 -18.13 10.33
N ILE A 159 -14.30 -18.37 11.41
CA ILE A 159 -13.61 -17.29 12.16
C ILE A 159 -12.48 -16.69 11.31
N MET A 160 -11.69 -17.50 10.61
CA MET A 160 -10.65 -17.00 9.70
C MET A 160 -11.27 -16.13 8.60
N LYS A 161 -12.38 -16.56 7.99
CA LYS A 161 -13.11 -15.80 6.98
C LYS A 161 -13.81 -14.54 7.54
N ALA A 162 -14.07 -14.46 8.83
CA ALA A 162 -14.69 -13.30 9.47
C ALA A 162 -13.67 -12.20 9.80
N LYS A 163 -12.37 -12.52 9.83
CA LYS A 163 -11.27 -11.57 10.06
C LYS A 163 -10.71 -11.16 8.71
N GLU A 164 -10.71 -9.86 8.45
CA GLU A 164 -10.36 -9.27 7.15
C GLU A 164 -9.04 -8.51 7.25
N TYR A 165 -8.34 -8.35 6.12
CA TYR A 165 -7.15 -7.52 6.01
C TYR A 165 -7.58 -6.12 5.60
N VAL A 166 -7.03 -5.08 6.22
CA VAL A 166 -7.41 -3.69 5.95
C VAL A 166 -6.17 -2.90 5.51
N VAL A 167 -6.30 -2.19 4.40
CA VAL A 167 -5.24 -1.38 3.78
C VAL A 167 -5.81 -0.07 3.22
N GLY A 168 -4.95 0.93 2.95
CA GLY A 168 -5.35 2.22 2.38
C GLY A 168 -5.29 2.28 0.86
N GLY A 169 -5.94 3.26 0.21
CA GLY A 169 -6.11 3.38 -1.26
C GLY A 169 -4.96 4.00 -2.04
N GLY A 170 -3.85 4.38 -1.39
CA GLY A 170 -2.64 4.87 -2.05
C GLY A 170 -1.80 3.75 -2.66
N ILE A 171 -0.66 4.12 -3.26
CA ILE A 171 0.26 3.19 -3.94
C ILE A 171 0.65 2.02 -3.02
N ALA A 172 1.08 2.31 -1.78
CA ALA A 172 1.48 1.27 -0.82
C ALA A 172 0.32 0.31 -0.50
N GLY A 173 -0.87 0.85 -0.22
CA GLY A 173 -2.04 0.04 0.15
C GLY A 173 -2.59 -0.80 -1.00
N VAL A 174 -2.66 -0.23 -2.20
CA VAL A 174 -3.08 -0.97 -3.40
C VAL A 174 -2.06 -2.07 -3.73
N SER A 175 -0.75 -1.78 -3.64
CA SER A 175 0.31 -2.77 -3.86
C SER A 175 0.26 -3.88 -2.82
N CYS A 176 0.00 -3.54 -1.55
CA CYS A 176 -0.19 -4.50 -0.47
C CYS A 176 -1.42 -5.39 -0.74
N ALA A 177 -2.57 -4.80 -1.01
CA ALA A 177 -3.82 -5.52 -1.26
C ALA A 177 -3.72 -6.48 -2.47
N LYS A 178 -3.16 -6.00 -3.59
CA LYS A 178 -2.91 -6.84 -4.79
C LYS A 178 -1.98 -8.01 -4.49
N SER A 179 -0.91 -7.76 -3.72
CA SER A 179 0.05 -8.81 -3.36
C SER A 179 -0.55 -9.86 -2.44
N ILE A 180 -1.37 -9.46 -1.44
CA ILE A 180 -2.08 -10.42 -0.59
C ILE A 180 -3.09 -11.22 -1.42
N ALA A 181 -3.88 -10.57 -2.30
CA ALA A 181 -4.84 -11.23 -3.17
C ALA A 181 -4.19 -12.27 -4.11
N PHE A 182 -2.98 -11.99 -4.57
CA PHE A 182 -2.21 -12.93 -5.39
C PHE A 182 -1.63 -14.10 -4.57
N LEU A 183 -1.07 -13.83 -3.39
CA LEU A 183 -0.37 -14.83 -2.55
C LEU A 183 -1.34 -15.76 -1.80
N VAL A 184 -2.52 -15.26 -1.44
CA VAL A 184 -3.55 -15.97 -0.68
C VAL A 184 -4.95 -15.57 -1.18
N PRO A 185 -5.36 -16.04 -2.38
CA PRO A 185 -6.62 -15.63 -3.02
C PRO A 185 -7.87 -16.07 -2.24
N GLU A 186 -7.74 -17.01 -1.31
CA GLU A 186 -8.82 -17.47 -0.42
C GLU A 186 -9.09 -16.54 0.76
N GLU A 187 -8.18 -15.63 1.09
CA GLU A 187 -8.34 -14.69 2.20
C GLU A 187 -9.07 -13.42 1.75
N LYS A 188 -9.92 -12.89 2.61
CA LYS A 188 -10.63 -11.65 2.34
C LYS A 188 -9.82 -10.43 2.67
N ILE A 189 -9.81 -9.50 1.74
CA ILE A 189 -9.10 -8.23 1.84
C ILE A 189 -10.11 -7.10 1.78
N ILE A 190 -10.03 -6.17 2.72
CA ILE A 190 -10.74 -4.89 2.64
C ILE A 190 -9.73 -3.78 2.44
N LEU A 191 -9.96 -2.98 1.41
CA LEU A 191 -9.26 -1.73 1.20
C LEU A 191 -10.20 -0.58 1.56
N ILE A 192 -9.83 0.22 2.56
CA ILE A 192 -10.61 1.39 2.97
C ILE A 192 -9.93 2.63 2.41
N THR A 193 -10.64 3.41 1.63
CA THR A 193 -10.13 4.64 1.03
C THR A 193 -11.23 5.69 0.96
N PRO A 194 -10.94 6.96 1.27
CA PRO A 194 -11.93 8.03 1.12
C PRO A 194 -12.20 8.38 -0.34
N SER A 195 -11.26 8.10 -1.24
CA SER A 195 -11.39 8.42 -2.66
C SER A 195 -12.05 7.28 -3.44
N PRO A 196 -12.92 7.57 -4.42
CA PRO A 196 -13.43 6.60 -5.37
C PRO A 196 -12.35 6.11 -6.35
N LEU A 197 -11.20 6.79 -6.40
CA LEU A 197 -10.06 6.44 -7.23
C LEU A 197 -8.96 5.82 -6.39
N ILE A 198 -8.26 4.88 -6.98
CA ILE A 198 -7.07 4.22 -6.40
C ILE A 198 -5.86 4.45 -7.30
N LYS A 199 -4.66 4.42 -6.70
CA LYS A 199 -3.39 4.48 -7.44
C LYS A 199 -2.89 3.06 -7.74
N ALA A 200 -2.96 2.67 -9.00
CA ALA A 200 -2.48 1.38 -9.48
C ALA A 200 -1.14 1.52 -10.18
N VAL A 201 -0.18 0.71 -9.80
CA VAL A 201 1.09 0.57 -10.52
C VAL A 201 0.84 -0.28 -11.76
N THR A 202 1.29 0.23 -12.91
CA THR A 202 1.15 -0.39 -14.24
C THR A 202 2.47 -0.28 -15.01
N ASN A 203 2.57 -0.98 -16.14
CA ASN A 203 3.73 -0.92 -17.04
C ASN A 203 5.08 -1.10 -16.33
N ILE A 204 5.17 -2.11 -15.44
CA ILE A 204 6.40 -2.35 -14.68
C ILE A 204 7.46 -2.90 -15.62
N VAL A 205 8.56 -2.15 -15.76
CA VAL A 205 9.76 -2.54 -16.50
C VAL A 205 10.90 -2.67 -15.50
N PRO A 206 11.43 -3.87 -15.27
CA PRO A 206 12.65 -4.04 -14.46
C PRO A 206 13.84 -3.50 -15.27
N LEU A 207 14.61 -2.59 -14.67
CA LEU A 207 15.86 -2.07 -15.22
C LEU A 207 17.06 -2.83 -14.63
N SER A 208 16.90 -3.40 -13.43
CA SER A 208 17.88 -4.25 -12.77
C SER A 208 17.16 -5.15 -11.75
N LYS A 209 17.88 -5.81 -10.83
CA LYS A 209 17.29 -6.68 -9.79
C LYS A 209 16.39 -5.92 -8.82
N THR A 210 16.77 -4.72 -8.43
CA THR A 210 16.05 -3.92 -7.44
C THR A 210 15.39 -2.68 -8.04
N LEU A 211 15.88 -2.21 -9.19
CA LEU A 211 15.42 -1.00 -9.84
C LEU A 211 14.26 -1.31 -10.81
N MET A 212 13.14 -0.66 -10.61
CA MET A 212 11.95 -0.80 -11.44
C MET A 212 11.48 0.57 -11.91
N GLN A 213 11.24 0.68 -13.21
CA GLN A 213 10.47 1.78 -13.78
C GLN A 213 9.02 1.33 -13.91
N PHE A 214 8.08 2.18 -13.57
CA PHE A 214 6.66 1.90 -13.73
C PHE A 214 5.83 3.18 -13.80
N ASP A 215 4.63 3.06 -14.34
CA ASP A 215 3.65 4.13 -14.38
C ASP A 215 2.66 3.98 -13.23
N ILE A 216 2.05 5.09 -12.84
CA ILE A 216 0.98 5.13 -11.85
C ILE A 216 -0.28 5.64 -12.53
N GLU A 217 -1.29 4.80 -12.59
CA GLU A 217 -2.58 5.12 -13.16
C GLU A 217 -3.64 5.25 -12.07
N GLU A 218 -4.50 6.25 -12.21
CA GLU A 218 -5.73 6.31 -11.44
C GLU A 218 -6.78 5.41 -12.06
N LYS A 219 -7.33 4.53 -11.22
CA LYS A 219 -8.39 3.61 -11.62
C LYS A 219 -9.58 3.73 -10.70
N ASP A 220 -10.77 3.53 -11.25
CA ASP A 220 -11.96 3.36 -10.43
C ASP A 220 -11.80 2.13 -9.52
N THR A 221 -12.31 2.23 -8.31
CA THR A 221 -12.29 1.13 -7.34
C THR A 221 -12.96 -0.13 -7.88
N ALA A 222 -13.96 -0.01 -8.75
CA ALA A 222 -14.65 -1.13 -9.37
C ALA A 222 -13.70 -2.03 -10.17
N VAL A 223 -12.76 -1.45 -10.91
CA VAL A 223 -11.80 -2.20 -11.75
C VAL A 223 -10.95 -3.16 -10.91
N LEU A 224 -10.57 -2.74 -9.70
CA LEU A 224 -9.76 -3.59 -8.83
C LEU A 224 -10.61 -4.71 -8.19
N MET A 225 -11.87 -4.44 -7.85
CA MET A 225 -12.79 -5.46 -7.32
C MET A 225 -13.16 -6.51 -8.37
N GLU A 226 -13.26 -6.12 -9.65
CA GLU A 226 -13.50 -7.06 -10.75
C GLU A 226 -12.29 -7.97 -11.03
N ALA A 227 -11.07 -7.46 -10.78
CA ALA A 227 -9.85 -8.23 -10.99
C ALA A 227 -9.55 -9.26 -9.88
N TYR A 228 -10.09 -9.06 -8.67
CA TYR A 228 -9.82 -9.90 -7.51
C TYR A 228 -11.08 -10.15 -6.69
N ASP A 229 -11.67 -11.34 -6.77
CA ASP A 229 -12.88 -11.73 -6.03
C ASP A 229 -12.73 -11.64 -4.50
N SER A 230 -11.49 -11.79 -3.99
CA SER A 230 -11.19 -11.71 -2.56
C SER A 230 -11.12 -10.28 -2.02
N LEU A 231 -11.08 -9.27 -2.91
CA LEU A 231 -10.89 -7.88 -2.54
C LEU A 231 -12.21 -7.11 -2.52
N LYS A 232 -12.47 -6.42 -1.41
CA LYS A 232 -13.59 -5.49 -1.25
C LYS A 232 -13.05 -4.09 -0.95
N ILE A 233 -13.60 -3.09 -1.60
CA ILE A 233 -13.26 -1.69 -1.35
C ILE A 233 -14.40 -0.99 -0.63
N ILE A 234 -14.06 -0.20 0.39
CA ILE A 234 -14.99 0.62 1.16
C ILE A 234 -14.55 2.06 1.03
N ASN A 235 -15.38 2.87 0.38
CA ASN A 235 -15.15 4.30 0.27
C ASN A 235 -15.60 4.99 1.56
N ASP A 236 -14.64 5.16 2.50
CA ASP A 236 -14.88 5.77 3.81
C ASP A 236 -13.55 6.18 4.46
N PHE A 237 -13.62 6.96 5.53
CA PHE A 237 -12.48 7.34 6.36
C PHE A 237 -12.39 6.46 7.59
N VAL A 238 -11.19 6.01 7.93
CA VAL A 238 -10.89 5.39 9.24
C VAL A 238 -10.74 6.50 10.27
N ILE A 239 -11.55 6.45 11.33
CA ILE A 239 -11.51 7.45 12.42
C ILE A 239 -10.90 6.91 13.69
N GLN A 240 -11.05 5.60 13.95
CA GLN A 240 -10.56 4.96 15.16
C GLN A 240 -10.14 3.51 14.91
N ILE A 241 -9.10 3.08 15.58
CA ILE A 241 -8.60 1.70 15.57
C ILE A 241 -8.53 1.20 17.01
N ASP A 242 -9.26 0.13 17.28
CA ASP A 242 -9.17 -0.60 18.53
C ASP A 242 -8.20 -1.77 18.34
N SER A 243 -6.98 -1.61 18.81
CA SER A 243 -5.92 -2.62 18.68
C SER A 243 -6.16 -3.84 19.59
N LEU A 244 -6.89 -3.69 20.70
CA LEU A 244 -7.19 -4.78 21.62
C LEU A 244 -8.28 -5.71 21.07
N ASN A 245 -9.37 -5.12 20.57
CA ASN A 245 -10.48 -5.87 19.98
C ASN A 245 -10.28 -6.15 18.49
N LYS A 246 -9.18 -5.65 17.89
CA LYS A 246 -8.86 -5.75 16.45
C LYS A 246 -10.01 -5.24 15.58
N GLN A 247 -10.44 -4.02 15.81
CA GLN A 247 -11.53 -3.37 15.10
C GLN A 247 -11.09 -2.04 14.50
N VAL A 248 -11.58 -1.76 13.31
CA VAL A 248 -11.46 -0.45 12.65
C VAL A 248 -12.85 0.17 12.57
N GLN A 249 -12.98 1.39 13.05
CA GLN A 249 -14.21 2.18 12.94
C GLN A 249 -14.05 3.23 11.86
N THR A 250 -15.05 3.30 10.96
CA THR A 250 -15.09 4.29 9.89
C THR A 250 -16.01 5.45 10.25
N ARG A 251 -15.88 6.58 9.53
CA ARG A 251 -16.68 7.80 9.73
C ARG A 251 -18.19 7.53 9.61
N ASN A 252 -18.61 6.65 8.71
CA ASN A 252 -20.00 6.27 8.53
C ASN A 252 -20.50 5.24 9.58
N GLY A 253 -19.75 5.02 10.66
CA GLY A 253 -20.13 4.16 11.77
C GLY A 253 -19.98 2.66 11.51
N ARG A 254 -19.31 2.24 10.42
CA ARG A 254 -19.02 0.83 10.18
C ARG A 254 -17.91 0.36 11.11
N ILE A 255 -18.09 -0.82 11.70
CA ILE A 255 -17.07 -1.51 12.48
C ILE A 255 -16.60 -2.73 11.69
N ILE A 256 -15.31 -2.80 11.42
CA ILE A 256 -14.66 -3.84 10.63
C ILE A 256 -13.66 -4.57 11.54
N ASN A 257 -13.83 -5.89 11.69
CA ASN A 257 -12.88 -6.70 12.44
C ASN A 257 -11.74 -7.11 11.51
N TYR A 258 -10.49 -6.97 11.97
CA TYR A 258 -9.34 -7.38 11.19
C TYR A 258 -8.56 -8.52 11.86
N LYS A 259 -7.89 -9.32 11.07
CA LYS A 259 -6.89 -10.30 11.50
C LYS A 259 -5.51 -9.64 11.57
N MET A 260 -5.15 -8.97 10.51
CA MET A 260 -3.98 -8.10 10.40
C MET A 260 -4.39 -6.82 9.69
N LEU A 261 -3.81 -5.71 10.11
CA LEU A 261 -4.08 -4.38 9.61
C LEU A 261 -2.79 -3.80 9.02
N CYS A 262 -2.84 -3.26 7.81
CA CYS A 262 -1.75 -2.50 7.24
C CYS A 262 -2.18 -1.03 7.08
N LEU A 263 -1.45 -0.13 7.73
CA LEU A 263 -1.68 1.30 7.67
C LEU A 263 -0.92 1.89 6.48
N CYS A 264 -1.66 2.37 5.49
CA CYS A 264 -1.11 2.98 4.27
C CYS A 264 -1.73 4.36 4.02
N ASN A 265 -1.86 5.15 5.08
CA ASN A 265 -2.52 6.46 5.08
C ASN A 265 -1.72 7.55 4.37
N GLY A 266 -0.46 7.26 4.00
CA GLY A 266 0.43 8.20 3.36
C GLY A 266 0.78 9.39 4.25
N ALA A 267 0.99 10.55 3.61
CA ALA A 267 1.33 11.79 4.27
C ALA A 267 0.55 12.96 3.68
N ARG A 268 0.48 14.09 4.36
CA ARG A 268 -0.11 15.36 3.87
C ARG A 268 0.99 16.37 3.58
N PRO A 269 0.76 17.35 2.68
CA PRO A 269 1.72 18.42 2.44
C PRO A 269 2.01 19.19 3.73
N LYS A 270 3.27 19.52 3.95
CA LYS A 270 3.68 20.48 4.96
C LYS A 270 3.45 21.89 4.40
N LEU A 271 2.44 22.56 4.91
CA LEU A 271 2.14 23.93 4.50
C LEU A 271 3.01 24.91 5.29
N ILE A 272 3.48 25.96 4.62
CA ILE A 272 4.20 27.07 5.29
C ILE A 272 3.30 27.88 6.20
N GLU A 273 1.99 27.92 5.90
CA GLU A 273 0.96 28.53 6.74
C GLU A 273 -0.33 27.71 6.62
N GLU A 274 -0.75 27.11 7.72
CA GLU A 274 -2.00 26.35 7.79
C GLU A 274 -3.19 27.34 7.82
N HIS A 275 -4.30 26.95 7.21
CA HIS A 275 -5.55 27.73 7.15
C HIS A 275 -5.48 29.03 6.31
N ASN A 276 -4.42 29.26 5.55
CA ASN A 276 -4.35 30.36 4.60
C ASN A 276 -4.87 29.91 3.22
N ASN A 277 -5.97 30.50 2.75
CA ASN A 277 -6.61 30.17 1.46
C ASN A 277 -5.71 30.45 0.23
N PHE A 278 -4.67 31.22 0.39
CA PHE A 278 -3.70 31.54 -0.66
C PHE A 278 -2.49 30.61 -0.64
N VAL A 279 -2.39 29.68 0.32
CA VAL A 279 -1.34 28.67 0.38
C VAL A 279 -1.93 27.32 -0.03
N LEU A 280 -1.35 26.71 -1.06
CA LEU A 280 -1.78 25.42 -1.59
C LEU A 280 -0.64 24.40 -1.49
N GLY A 281 -0.92 23.22 -1.00
CA GLY A 281 -0.04 22.07 -1.10
C GLY A 281 -0.55 21.12 -2.18
N ILE A 282 0.34 20.57 -2.98
CA ILE A 282 0.01 19.58 -4.01
C ILE A 282 0.35 18.18 -3.48
N ARG A 283 -0.64 17.26 -3.51
CA ARG A 283 -0.48 15.91 -3.01
C ARG A 283 -1.30 14.86 -3.75
N ASP A 284 -2.54 15.17 -4.06
CA ASP A 284 -3.54 14.26 -4.59
C ASP A 284 -4.27 14.92 -5.76
N THR A 285 -5.09 14.14 -6.45
CA THR A 285 -5.84 14.60 -7.63
C THR A 285 -6.72 15.79 -7.31
N GLU A 286 -7.31 15.83 -6.11
CA GLU A 286 -8.17 16.93 -5.66
C GLU A 286 -7.37 18.23 -5.50
N SER A 287 -6.16 18.17 -4.93
CA SER A 287 -5.29 19.35 -4.79
C SER A 287 -4.74 19.83 -6.13
N VAL A 288 -4.45 18.91 -7.07
CA VAL A 288 -4.11 19.28 -8.46
C VAL A 288 -5.27 19.95 -9.17
N PHE A 289 -6.49 19.46 -8.98
CA PHE A 289 -7.68 20.08 -9.52
C PHE A 289 -7.85 21.51 -8.98
N GLN A 290 -7.72 21.71 -7.66
CA GLN A 290 -7.76 23.04 -7.05
C GLN A 290 -6.67 23.95 -7.61
N PHE A 291 -5.45 23.43 -7.75
CA PHE A 291 -4.35 24.15 -8.38
C PHE A 291 -4.69 24.56 -9.81
N SER A 292 -5.20 23.62 -10.64
CA SER A 292 -5.57 23.90 -12.03
C SER A 292 -6.68 24.96 -12.16
N GLN A 293 -7.59 25.06 -11.19
CA GLN A 293 -8.62 26.10 -11.17
C GLN A 293 -8.04 27.47 -10.79
N LYS A 294 -7.16 27.51 -9.78
CA LYS A 294 -6.53 28.77 -9.32
C LYS A 294 -5.59 29.36 -10.38
N ILE A 295 -4.77 28.51 -11.03
CA ILE A 295 -3.74 28.99 -11.94
C ILE A 295 -4.29 29.65 -13.21
N LYS A 296 -5.46 29.24 -13.69
CA LYS A 296 -6.09 29.77 -14.94
C LYS A 296 -6.19 31.29 -14.99
N ASN A 297 -6.42 31.91 -13.84
CA ASN A 297 -6.59 33.36 -13.72
C ASN A 297 -5.39 34.05 -13.06
N SER A 298 -4.31 33.31 -12.82
CA SER A 298 -3.14 33.82 -12.10
C SER A 298 -2.11 34.39 -13.05
N ARG A 299 -1.52 35.52 -12.65
CA ARG A 299 -0.44 36.22 -13.36
C ARG A 299 0.92 35.81 -12.82
N ARG A 300 1.02 35.65 -11.49
CA ARG A 300 2.27 35.25 -10.79
C ARG A 300 1.97 34.32 -9.63
N ILE A 301 2.78 33.26 -9.52
CA ILE A 301 2.75 32.36 -8.37
C ILE A 301 4.14 32.29 -7.72
N VAL A 302 4.15 32.00 -6.42
CA VAL A 302 5.36 31.69 -5.68
C VAL A 302 5.40 30.19 -5.37
N ILE A 303 6.44 29.50 -5.76
CA ILE A 303 6.66 28.08 -5.47
C ILE A 303 7.76 28.01 -4.39
N VAL A 304 7.46 27.37 -3.25
CA VAL A 304 8.40 27.23 -2.13
C VAL A 304 8.79 25.78 -1.94
N GLY A 305 10.07 25.52 -1.96
CA GLY A 305 10.63 24.18 -1.76
C GLY A 305 11.54 23.76 -2.91
N ASN A 306 12.31 22.70 -2.69
CA ASN A 306 13.35 22.25 -3.61
C ASN A 306 13.31 20.72 -3.84
N GLY A 307 12.13 20.12 -3.67
CA GLY A 307 11.87 18.71 -3.92
C GLY A 307 11.27 18.44 -5.30
N GLY A 308 10.85 17.18 -5.55
CA GLY A 308 10.31 16.74 -6.83
C GLY A 308 9.12 17.56 -7.32
N ILE A 309 8.11 17.78 -6.47
CA ILE A 309 6.92 18.55 -6.84
C ILE A 309 7.25 19.98 -7.27
N ALA A 310 8.17 20.67 -6.57
CA ALA A 310 8.60 22.01 -6.98
C ALA A 310 9.28 21.98 -8.34
N THR A 311 10.18 21.02 -8.56
CA THR A 311 10.91 20.81 -9.82
C THR A 311 9.96 20.54 -10.99
N GLU A 312 8.98 19.65 -10.78
CA GLU A 312 7.97 19.32 -11.79
C GLU A 312 7.07 20.51 -12.12
N LEU A 313 6.61 21.26 -11.11
CA LEU A 313 5.81 22.47 -11.32
C LEU A 313 6.53 23.50 -12.19
N VAL A 314 7.80 23.77 -11.89
CA VAL A 314 8.59 24.75 -12.66
C VAL A 314 8.76 24.32 -14.12
N ASN A 315 8.84 23.02 -14.38
CA ASN A 315 8.93 22.47 -15.73
C ASN A 315 7.59 22.53 -16.48
N GLU A 316 6.50 22.11 -15.83
CA GLU A 316 5.23 21.80 -16.49
C GLU A 316 4.26 22.98 -16.56
N VAL A 317 4.40 23.96 -15.67
CA VAL A 317 3.53 25.13 -15.63
C VAL A 317 3.94 26.14 -16.70
N ASP A 318 2.96 26.63 -17.45
CA ASP A 318 3.13 27.66 -18.47
C ASP A 318 2.13 28.82 -18.28
N GLY A 319 2.40 29.96 -18.90
CA GLY A 319 1.48 31.09 -18.96
C GLY A 319 1.30 31.85 -17.65
N VAL A 320 2.21 31.70 -16.68
CA VAL A 320 2.22 32.41 -15.42
C VAL A 320 3.66 32.70 -15.00
N ASP A 321 3.94 33.87 -14.47
CA ASP A 321 5.27 34.16 -13.88
C ASP A 321 5.47 33.33 -12.63
N MET A 322 6.61 32.67 -12.52
CA MET A 322 6.96 31.82 -11.39
C MET A 322 8.14 32.37 -10.62
N ILE A 323 7.98 32.56 -9.33
CA ILE A 323 9.07 32.86 -8.41
C ILE A 323 9.34 31.58 -7.60
N TRP A 324 10.49 30.97 -7.84
CA TRP A 324 10.89 29.75 -7.15
C TRP A 324 11.81 30.06 -5.99
N VAL A 325 11.30 29.93 -4.77
CA VAL A 325 12.01 30.23 -3.52
C VAL A 325 12.61 28.94 -2.97
N ILE A 326 13.92 28.88 -2.89
CA ILE A 326 14.65 27.71 -2.42
C ILE A 326 15.68 28.11 -1.34
N LYS A 327 15.77 27.28 -0.30
CA LYS A 327 16.73 27.48 0.80
C LYS A 327 18.15 27.07 0.44
N ASP A 328 18.31 26.31 -0.63
CA ASP A 328 19.58 25.73 -1.07
C ASP A 328 20.29 26.65 -2.10
N LYS A 329 21.54 26.35 -2.41
CA LYS A 329 22.37 27.07 -3.39
C LYS A 329 22.08 26.67 -4.84
N HIS A 330 21.38 25.59 -5.06
CA HIS A 330 21.04 25.07 -6.38
C HIS A 330 19.65 24.41 -6.38
N ILE A 331 19.10 24.27 -7.58
CA ILE A 331 17.77 23.66 -7.77
C ILE A 331 17.80 22.16 -7.49
N SER A 332 16.65 21.62 -7.13
CA SER A 332 16.40 20.15 -6.98
C SER A 332 17.40 19.46 -6.03
N ALA A 333 17.93 20.18 -5.02
CA ALA A 333 18.98 19.70 -4.13
C ALA A 333 18.64 18.42 -3.36
N THR A 334 17.34 18.07 -3.25
CA THR A 334 16.91 16.81 -2.67
C THR A 334 17.37 15.60 -3.50
N PHE A 335 17.47 15.76 -4.82
CA PHE A 335 17.73 14.67 -5.76
C PHE A 335 19.06 14.79 -6.49
N VAL A 336 19.52 16.00 -6.78
CA VAL A 336 20.68 16.22 -7.62
C VAL A 336 21.69 17.16 -6.96
N ASP A 337 22.93 17.05 -7.37
CA ASP A 337 24.01 17.95 -6.97
C ASP A 337 24.07 19.23 -7.83
N PRO A 338 24.97 20.19 -7.52
CA PRO A 338 25.11 21.42 -8.29
C PRO A 338 25.39 21.20 -9.78
N GLY A 339 26.18 20.17 -10.14
CA GLY A 339 26.51 19.87 -11.53
C GLY A 339 25.33 19.40 -12.34
N ALA A 340 24.54 18.48 -11.80
CA ALA A 340 23.31 18.04 -12.43
C ALA A 340 22.23 19.14 -12.43
N ALA A 341 22.19 19.98 -11.40
CA ALA A 341 21.34 21.17 -11.38
C ALA A 341 21.67 22.12 -12.54
N GLU A 342 22.98 22.38 -12.80
CA GLU A 342 23.42 23.18 -13.93
C GLU A 342 23.04 22.57 -15.29
N PHE A 343 23.12 21.25 -15.41
CA PHE A 343 22.69 20.52 -16.60
C PHE A 343 21.21 20.81 -16.96
N PHE A 344 20.35 21.03 -15.97
CA PHE A 344 18.93 21.34 -16.18
C PHE A 344 18.63 22.83 -16.46
N MET A 345 19.55 23.77 -16.17
CA MET A 345 19.26 25.21 -16.23
C MET A 345 18.79 25.68 -17.60
N ASP A 346 19.33 25.14 -18.69
CA ASP A 346 18.89 25.48 -20.05
C ASP A 346 17.38 25.20 -20.25
N LYS A 347 16.87 24.14 -19.62
CA LYS A 347 15.45 23.77 -19.66
C LYS A 347 14.58 24.64 -18.73
N VAL A 348 15.10 24.98 -17.55
CA VAL A 348 14.40 25.86 -16.59
C VAL A 348 14.10 27.21 -17.22
N TYR A 349 15.08 27.82 -17.89
CA TYR A 349 14.89 29.13 -18.54
C TYR A 349 14.22 29.06 -19.91
N LYS A 350 13.88 27.84 -20.39
CA LYS A 350 13.24 27.62 -21.72
C LYS A 350 13.94 28.36 -22.84
N THR A 351 15.28 28.41 -22.81
CA THR A 351 16.13 29.18 -23.74
C THR A 351 16.24 28.56 -25.12
N ASP A 352 15.90 27.28 -25.27
CA ASP A 352 15.87 26.61 -26.57
C ASP A 352 14.50 26.77 -27.24
N PRO A 353 14.42 27.29 -28.47
CA PRO A 353 13.18 27.19 -29.24
C PRO A 353 12.91 25.72 -29.45
N ARG A 354 11.80 25.22 -28.92
CA ARG A 354 11.31 23.84 -29.13
C ARG A 354 11.32 23.54 -30.62
N THR A 355 12.35 22.88 -31.10
CA THR A 355 12.29 22.24 -32.42
C THR A 355 11.18 21.21 -32.30
N ASN A 356 10.12 21.40 -33.06
CA ASN A 356 9.03 20.44 -33.27
C ASN A 356 9.63 19.13 -33.81
N THR A 357 10.16 18.31 -32.95
CA THR A 357 10.36 16.91 -33.28
C THR A 357 9.06 16.19 -32.91
N ASN A 358 8.28 15.86 -33.93
CA ASN A 358 7.21 14.88 -33.86
C ASN A 358 7.80 13.52 -33.47
N ALA A 359 8.20 13.37 -32.23
CA ALA A 359 8.42 12.10 -31.62
C ALA A 359 7.07 11.69 -31.01
N SER A 360 6.33 10.88 -31.77
CA SER A 360 5.17 10.17 -31.27
C SER A 360 5.61 9.17 -30.19
N SER A 361 5.87 9.64 -28.98
CA SER A 361 5.82 8.76 -27.83
C SER A 361 4.36 8.38 -27.66
N LEU A 362 4.04 7.12 -27.84
CA LEU A 362 2.74 6.54 -27.51
C LEU A 362 2.55 6.56 -25.97
N THR A 363 2.34 7.75 -25.45
CA THR A 363 1.86 7.92 -24.07
C THR A 363 0.37 7.59 -24.10
N LYS A 364 -0.01 6.44 -23.59
CA LYS A 364 -1.42 6.11 -23.36
C LYS A 364 -1.97 7.11 -22.34
N ARG A 365 -2.66 8.14 -22.85
CA ARG A 365 -3.40 9.09 -22.02
C ARG A 365 -4.62 8.40 -21.45
N MET A 366 -4.67 8.19 -20.15
CA MET A 366 -5.89 7.81 -19.45
C MET A 366 -6.67 9.07 -19.07
N ARG A 367 -7.96 9.11 -19.41
CA ARG A 367 -8.87 10.21 -19.12
C ARG A 367 -9.32 10.13 -17.66
N TYR A 368 -9.05 11.16 -16.86
CA TYR A 368 -9.66 11.33 -15.56
C TYR A 368 -11.10 11.82 -15.72
N THR A 369 -12.06 11.12 -15.14
CA THR A 369 -13.41 11.62 -14.93
C THR A 369 -13.52 12.04 -13.47
N VAL A 370 -13.28 13.32 -13.20
CA VAL A 370 -13.62 13.91 -11.90
C VAL A 370 -15.11 14.20 -11.94
N SER A 371 -15.91 13.42 -11.22
CA SER A 371 -17.31 13.76 -10.97
C SER A 371 -17.35 14.98 -10.05
N ASN A 372 -18.14 16.01 -10.43
CA ASN A 372 -18.28 17.31 -9.76
C ASN A 372 -18.94 17.27 -8.37
N THR A 373 -18.82 16.22 -7.60
CA THR A 373 -19.48 16.08 -6.32
C THR A 373 -18.46 15.89 -5.20
N SER A 374 -18.39 16.93 -4.37
CA SER A 374 -17.73 17.03 -3.07
C SER A 374 -16.20 17.10 -3.08
N VAL A 375 -15.69 18.17 -2.52
CA VAL A 375 -14.28 18.33 -2.10
C VAL A 375 -13.99 17.29 -1.04
N VAL A 376 -13.49 16.14 -1.44
CA VAL A 376 -12.99 15.11 -0.53
C VAL A 376 -11.52 15.40 -0.31
N THR A 377 -11.19 15.99 0.83
CA THR A 377 -9.81 16.13 1.26
C THR A 377 -9.32 14.77 1.75
N GLY A 378 -8.31 14.20 1.12
CA GLY A 378 -7.67 12.97 1.60
C GLY A 378 -7.58 11.81 0.59
N GLY A 379 -7.57 12.11 -0.70
CA GLY A 379 -7.31 11.12 -1.76
C GLY A 379 -5.89 10.52 -1.73
N PRO A 380 -5.60 9.53 -2.56
CA PRO A 380 -4.29 8.92 -2.67
C PRO A 380 -3.26 9.90 -3.26
N ALA A 381 -2.01 9.84 -2.79
CA ALA A 381 -0.93 10.69 -3.25
C ALA A 381 -0.65 10.52 -4.74
N LEU A 382 -0.14 11.57 -5.36
CA LEU A 382 0.21 11.62 -6.78
C LEU A 382 1.36 10.67 -7.10
N GLY A 383 1.35 10.16 -8.33
CA GLY A 383 2.47 9.48 -8.95
C GLY A 383 3.23 10.39 -9.90
N PRO A 384 4.20 9.87 -10.65
CA PRO A 384 4.86 10.59 -11.73
C PRO A 384 3.85 11.00 -12.81
N ASP A 385 4.18 12.02 -13.59
CA ASP A 385 3.35 12.53 -14.71
C ASP A 385 1.92 12.97 -14.29
N TRP A 386 1.70 13.36 -13.03
CA TRP A 386 0.41 13.79 -12.47
C TRP A 386 -0.20 15.00 -13.20
N HIS A 387 0.65 15.83 -13.82
CA HIS A 387 0.26 17.05 -14.55
C HIS A 387 -0.40 16.75 -15.91
N ASN A 388 -0.18 15.56 -16.52
CA ASN A 388 -0.60 15.24 -17.89
C ASN A 388 -2.11 15.36 -18.15
N ASN A 389 -2.93 15.28 -17.11
CA ASN A 389 -4.39 15.27 -17.23
C ASN A 389 -5.04 16.56 -16.79
N PHE A 390 -4.23 17.57 -16.42
CA PHE A 390 -4.71 18.86 -15.99
C PHE A 390 -4.18 19.98 -16.87
N ASP A 391 -5.03 20.98 -17.11
CA ASP A 391 -4.61 22.23 -17.73
C ASP A 391 -3.94 23.11 -16.66
N VAL A 392 -2.61 23.12 -16.66
CA VAL A 392 -1.77 23.87 -15.72
C VAL A 392 -1.25 25.18 -16.33
N LYS A 393 -2.05 25.82 -17.20
CA LYS A 393 -1.71 27.08 -17.83
C LYS A 393 -2.32 28.27 -17.09
N GLY A 394 -1.51 29.32 -16.92
CA GLY A 394 -1.92 30.59 -16.33
C GLY A 394 -2.52 31.55 -17.34
N ALA A 395 -2.67 32.81 -16.91
CA ALA A 395 -3.40 33.84 -17.65
C ALA A 395 -2.67 34.38 -18.89
N PHE A 396 -1.36 34.15 -19.03
CA PHE A 396 -0.59 34.70 -20.14
C PHE A 396 -0.54 33.78 -21.35
N LEU A 397 -0.66 34.36 -22.56
CA LEU A 397 -0.51 33.66 -23.83
C LEU A 397 0.96 33.48 -24.25
N LYS A 398 1.89 34.11 -23.56
CA LYS A 398 3.36 34.07 -23.86
C LYS A 398 4.11 33.31 -22.77
N SER A 399 5.28 32.80 -23.14
CA SER A 399 6.20 32.11 -22.24
C SER A 399 6.39 32.88 -20.93
N ALA A 400 6.11 32.22 -19.83
CA ALA A 400 6.27 32.73 -18.47
C ALA A 400 7.75 32.86 -18.11
N LYS A 401 8.05 33.81 -17.25
CA LYS A 401 9.40 33.96 -16.67
C LYS A 401 9.51 33.14 -15.40
N VAL A 402 10.57 32.35 -15.31
CA VAL A 402 10.97 31.70 -14.07
C VAL A 402 12.08 32.53 -13.43
N GLN A 403 11.86 32.98 -12.21
CA GLN A 403 12.86 33.65 -11.38
C GLN A 403 13.13 32.77 -10.16
N ILE A 404 14.40 32.54 -9.86
CA ILE A 404 14.81 31.69 -8.72
C ILE A 404 15.42 32.61 -7.65
N GLU A 405 14.90 32.48 -6.44
CA GLU A 405 15.46 33.10 -5.23
C GLU A 405 16.16 32.02 -4.40
N TYR A 406 17.50 32.05 -4.49
CA TYR A 406 18.37 31.11 -3.81
C TYR A 406 18.62 31.51 -2.35
N GLU A 407 18.90 30.52 -1.50
CA GLU A 407 19.24 30.70 -0.08
C GLU A 407 18.20 31.55 0.66
N CYS A 408 16.94 31.40 0.27
CA CYS A 408 15.81 32.18 0.77
C CYS A 408 14.68 31.30 1.30
N GLU A 409 14.02 31.80 2.32
CA GLU A 409 12.78 31.26 2.88
C GLU A 409 11.73 32.35 3.01
N ILE A 410 10.46 31.98 3.12
CA ILE A 410 9.38 32.91 3.40
C ILE A 410 9.34 33.17 4.90
N ILE A 411 9.41 34.45 5.29
CA ILE A 411 9.25 34.89 6.68
C ILE A 411 7.77 35.04 7.01
N LYS A 412 7.03 35.72 6.12
CA LYS A 412 5.62 36.08 6.37
C LYS A 412 4.85 36.20 5.06
N ILE A 413 3.56 35.86 5.11
CA ILE A 413 2.60 36.15 4.05
C ILE A 413 1.74 37.31 4.54
N LEU A 414 1.72 38.39 3.77
CA LEU A 414 1.03 39.63 4.09
C LEU A 414 -0.23 39.75 3.25
N ASN A 415 -1.33 40.06 3.89
CA ASN A 415 -2.57 40.40 3.19
C ASN A 415 -2.48 41.82 2.59
N LYS A 416 -3.29 42.06 1.57
CA LYS A 416 -3.37 43.36 0.89
C LYS A 416 -3.57 44.57 1.84
N SER A 417 -4.27 44.39 2.95
CA SER A 417 -4.54 45.42 3.95
C SER A 417 -3.34 45.75 4.85
N GLU A 418 -2.38 44.87 4.94
CA GLU A 418 -1.20 45.03 5.82
C GLU A 418 -0.04 45.74 5.13
N GLN A 419 -0.13 45.96 3.81
CA GLN A 419 0.94 46.57 3.04
C GLN A 419 0.54 47.92 2.47
N LYS A 420 1.09 48.98 3.07
CA LYS A 420 0.82 50.37 2.69
C LYS A 420 1.87 51.01 1.75
N GLU A 421 3.00 50.28 1.48
CA GLU A 421 4.22 50.93 0.88
C GLU A 421 4.75 50.24 -0.38
N VAL A 422 4.07 49.28 -1.01
CA VAL A 422 4.56 48.64 -2.25
C VAL A 422 3.79 49.18 -3.45
N ASP A 423 4.56 49.37 -4.53
CA ASP A 423 4.23 49.96 -5.82
C ASP A 423 2.71 50.12 -6.12
N PRO A 424 2.17 51.36 -6.18
CA PRO A 424 0.73 51.58 -6.41
C PRO A 424 0.27 51.13 -7.80
N MET A 425 1.14 50.67 -8.68
CA MET A 425 0.83 50.29 -10.06
C MET A 425 0.43 48.84 -10.26
N GLU A 426 0.79 47.93 -9.33
CA GLU A 426 0.46 46.48 -9.43
C GLU A 426 -0.21 45.97 -8.15
N GLU A 427 -1.48 45.65 -8.27
CA GLU A 427 -2.27 45.13 -7.17
C GLU A 427 -2.28 43.57 -7.20
N TRP A 428 -1.76 42.93 -6.12
CA TRP A 428 -1.69 41.50 -5.95
C TRP A 428 -2.64 40.99 -4.87
N SER A 429 -2.99 39.70 -4.93
CA SER A 429 -3.85 39.06 -3.95
C SER A 429 -3.21 38.98 -2.57
N ILE A 430 -1.91 38.67 -2.55
CA ILE A 430 -1.06 38.60 -1.36
C ILE A 430 0.37 39.05 -1.69
N TYR A 431 1.13 39.30 -0.63
CA TYR A 431 2.57 39.60 -0.71
C TYR A 431 3.35 38.65 0.18
N VAL A 432 4.52 38.24 -0.27
CA VAL A 432 5.42 37.32 0.42
C VAL A 432 6.71 38.02 0.77
N GLU A 433 7.04 38.08 2.05
CA GLU A 433 8.31 38.60 2.56
C GLU A 433 9.33 37.46 2.66
N LEU A 434 10.48 37.64 2.02
CA LEU A 434 11.59 36.68 2.00
C LEU A 434 12.69 37.07 3.00
N THR A 435 13.51 36.08 3.40
CA THR A 435 14.65 36.26 4.32
C THR A 435 15.70 37.22 3.79
N ASN A 436 15.78 37.46 2.48
CA ASN A 436 16.69 38.46 1.87
C ASN A 436 16.08 39.88 1.85
N GLY A 437 14.93 40.09 2.51
CA GLY A 437 14.26 41.41 2.61
C GLY A 437 13.42 41.78 1.39
N LYS A 438 13.35 40.93 0.35
CA LYS A 438 12.45 41.18 -0.79
C LYS A 438 11.02 40.92 -0.42
N ILE A 439 10.11 41.77 -0.92
CA ILE A 439 8.68 41.61 -0.85
C ILE A 439 8.15 41.37 -2.26
N ILE A 440 7.46 40.26 -2.47
CA ILE A 440 6.99 39.80 -3.77
C ILE A 440 5.47 39.68 -3.77
N GLY A 441 4.81 40.39 -4.68
CA GLY A 441 3.37 40.26 -4.89
C GLY A 441 3.06 39.04 -5.76
N CYS A 442 2.04 38.27 -5.40
CA CYS A 442 1.58 37.10 -6.15
C CYS A 442 0.09 36.81 -5.94
N ASP A 443 -0.46 35.95 -6.77
CA ASP A 443 -1.85 35.52 -6.67
C ASP A 443 -2.05 34.42 -5.63
N PHE A 444 -1.10 33.47 -5.52
CA PHE A 444 -1.06 32.47 -4.47
C PHE A 444 0.32 31.81 -4.35
N VAL A 445 0.52 31.05 -3.28
CA VAL A 445 1.75 30.33 -2.97
C VAL A 445 1.53 28.82 -3.05
N VAL A 446 2.44 28.11 -3.69
CA VAL A 446 2.49 26.63 -3.64
C VAL A 446 3.56 26.20 -2.64
N SER A 447 3.12 25.52 -1.57
CA SER A 447 4.01 24.96 -0.56
C SER A 447 4.43 23.54 -0.97
N ALA A 448 5.67 23.37 -1.38
CA ALA A 448 6.31 22.11 -1.74
C ALA A 448 7.48 21.78 -0.81
N THR A 449 7.32 22.07 0.50
CA THR A 449 8.35 22.02 1.54
C THR A 449 8.45 20.66 2.25
N GLY A 450 7.92 19.61 1.65
CA GLY A 450 7.89 18.27 2.19
C GLY A 450 6.50 17.86 2.69
N VAL A 451 6.46 16.76 3.44
CA VAL A 451 5.21 16.13 3.88
C VAL A 451 5.24 15.79 5.37
N ILE A 452 4.07 15.65 5.96
CA ILE A 452 3.85 15.20 7.33
C ILE A 452 3.10 13.87 7.28
N PRO A 453 3.59 12.78 7.90
CA PRO A 453 2.91 11.50 7.94
C PRO A 453 1.51 11.59 8.53
N ASN A 454 0.54 10.89 7.94
CA ASN A 454 -0.83 10.81 8.46
C ASN A 454 -0.94 9.73 9.55
N SER A 455 -0.17 9.87 10.61
CA SER A 455 -0.06 8.92 11.72
C SER A 455 -1.00 9.22 12.89
N ASP A 456 -1.76 10.30 12.83
CA ASP A 456 -2.69 10.71 13.88
C ASP A 456 -4.06 10.05 13.63
N ILE A 457 -4.19 8.80 14.11
CA ILE A 457 -5.42 8.03 14.02
C ILE A 457 -5.86 7.69 15.45
N GLY A 458 -7.14 7.93 15.76
CA GLY A 458 -7.71 7.63 17.07
C GLY A 458 -7.52 6.17 17.46
N GLY A 459 -7.15 5.91 18.71
CA GLY A 459 -6.89 4.58 19.27
C GLY A 459 -5.47 4.04 19.04
N LEU A 460 -4.59 4.84 18.41
CA LEU A 460 -3.18 4.50 18.21
C LEU A 460 -2.24 5.55 18.83
N GLU A 461 -2.68 6.26 19.87
CA GLU A 461 -1.91 7.32 20.51
C GLU A 461 -0.60 6.80 21.14
N ASP A 462 -0.60 5.55 21.61
CA ASP A 462 0.53 4.87 22.25
C ASP A 462 1.42 4.08 21.28
N ILE A 463 1.19 4.18 19.96
CA ILE A 463 2.06 3.58 18.96
C ILE A 463 3.37 4.38 18.87
N LYS A 464 4.50 3.67 18.75
CA LYS A 464 5.80 4.35 18.63
C LYS A 464 5.91 5.11 17.31
N LYS A 465 6.35 6.38 17.40
CA LYS A 465 6.60 7.26 16.26
C LYS A 465 8.05 7.71 16.24
N SER A 466 8.55 8.01 15.06
CA SER A 466 9.85 8.67 14.83
C SER A 466 9.75 10.18 15.06
N GLU A 467 10.88 10.87 15.06
CA GLU A 467 10.95 12.34 15.24
C GLU A 467 10.16 13.11 14.17
N ASP A 468 10.07 12.57 12.95
CA ASP A 468 9.31 13.15 11.85
C ASP A 468 7.81 12.84 11.88
N GLY A 469 7.35 12.14 12.94
CA GLY A 469 5.96 11.75 13.15
C GLY A 469 5.53 10.46 12.44
N GLY A 470 6.42 9.78 11.71
CA GLY A 470 6.11 8.50 11.06
C GLY A 470 5.96 7.36 12.07
N LEU A 471 5.09 6.40 11.78
CA LEU A 471 4.94 5.20 12.60
C LEU A 471 6.23 4.36 12.52
N LEU A 472 6.90 4.12 13.64
CA LEU A 472 8.07 3.26 13.67
C LEU A 472 7.67 1.81 13.40
N VAL A 473 8.33 1.20 12.41
CA VAL A 473 8.15 -0.21 12.05
C VAL A 473 9.48 -0.97 12.15
N ASP A 474 9.40 -2.24 12.46
CA ASP A 474 10.55 -3.15 12.42
C ASP A 474 10.86 -3.57 10.96
N TRP A 475 11.89 -4.41 10.79
CA TRP A 475 12.28 -4.91 9.47
C TRP A 475 11.22 -5.77 8.77
N LYS A 476 10.17 -6.22 9.49
CA LYS A 476 8.98 -6.90 8.96
C LYS A 476 7.87 -5.94 8.58
N LEU A 477 8.09 -4.63 8.75
CA LEU A 477 7.10 -3.57 8.66
C LEU A 477 5.94 -3.70 9.67
N GLU A 478 6.13 -4.45 10.77
CA GLU A 478 5.21 -4.49 11.90
C GLU A 478 5.49 -3.32 12.84
N THR A 479 4.45 -2.67 13.34
CA THR A 479 4.56 -1.55 14.27
C THR A 479 4.80 -2.05 15.71
N SER A 480 4.87 -1.13 16.66
CA SER A 480 4.91 -1.50 18.09
C SER A 480 3.63 -2.20 18.59
N LYS A 481 2.59 -2.27 17.79
CA LYS A 481 1.34 -3.00 18.06
C LYS A 481 1.28 -4.27 17.24
N GLN A 482 1.05 -5.39 17.90
CA GLN A 482 0.96 -6.70 17.26
C GLN A 482 -0.12 -6.76 16.18
N ASP A 483 0.19 -7.37 15.04
CA ASP A 483 -0.69 -7.54 13.88
C ASP A 483 -1.12 -6.22 13.21
N ILE A 484 -0.42 -5.11 13.54
CA ILE A 484 -0.57 -3.82 12.87
C ILE A 484 0.74 -3.49 12.16
N TYR A 485 0.67 -3.42 10.84
CA TYR A 485 1.76 -3.11 9.92
C TYR A 485 1.59 -1.68 9.40
N ALA A 486 2.66 -1.10 8.89
CA ALA A 486 2.57 0.17 8.17
C ALA A 486 3.50 0.20 6.97
N ALA A 487 3.07 0.83 5.87
CA ALA A 487 3.85 0.91 4.63
C ALA A 487 3.63 2.24 3.90
N GLY A 488 4.69 2.71 3.22
CA GLY A 488 4.71 3.99 2.50
C GLY A 488 4.93 5.18 3.43
N ASP A 489 4.44 6.36 3.02
CA ASP A 489 4.79 7.64 3.63
C ASP A 489 4.35 7.79 5.10
N VAL A 490 3.44 6.96 5.58
CA VAL A 490 2.94 6.99 6.96
C VAL A 490 3.94 6.46 7.98
N CYS A 491 4.90 5.65 7.56
CA CYS A 491 5.82 4.98 8.46
C CYS A 491 7.27 5.41 8.29
N SER A 492 8.08 5.07 9.28
CA SER A 492 9.52 5.29 9.31
C SER A 492 10.23 4.01 9.75
N ALA A 493 11.34 3.69 9.09
CA ALA A 493 12.16 2.52 9.36
C ALA A 493 12.76 2.60 10.78
N GLY A 494 12.48 1.61 11.59
CA GLY A 494 12.95 1.49 12.98
C GLY A 494 13.96 0.36 13.20
N TRP A 495 14.57 -0.15 12.14
CA TRP A 495 15.61 -1.18 12.18
C TRP A 495 16.98 -0.62 11.75
N GLU A 496 18.04 -1.37 11.94
CA GLU A 496 19.37 -1.02 11.44
C GLU A 496 19.37 -1.07 9.91
N LEU A 497 19.64 0.09 9.30
CA LEU A 497 19.58 0.24 7.85
C LEU A 497 20.88 -0.23 7.20
N ALA A 498 20.77 -0.85 6.03
CA ALA A 498 21.93 -1.15 5.19
C ALA A 498 22.67 0.16 4.81
N LYS A 499 24.00 0.08 4.60
CA LYS A 499 24.86 1.24 4.30
C LYS A 499 24.29 2.07 3.15
N HIS A 500 23.89 1.41 2.07
CA HIS A 500 23.50 2.05 0.83
C HIS A 500 21.98 2.27 0.73
N TRP A 501 21.22 2.01 1.79
CA TRP A 501 19.79 2.25 1.83
C TRP A 501 19.44 3.35 2.84
N PHE A 502 18.46 4.16 2.50
CA PHE A 502 17.83 5.14 3.38
C PHE A 502 16.38 5.35 2.92
N GLN A 503 15.55 5.77 3.85
CA GLN A 503 14.15 6.00 3.54
C GLN A 503 13.93 7.43 3.04
N MET A 504 13.25 7.52 1.91
CA MET A 504 12.61 8.75 1.41
C MET A 504 11.12 8.46 1.16
N ARG A 505 10.27 9.46 1.31
CA ARG A 505 8.83 9.31 1.02
C ARG A 505 8.58 9.44 -0.48
N LEU A 506 8.86 8.37 -1.20
CA LEU A 506 8.77 8.26 -2.65
C LEU A 506 7.79 7.16 -3.05
N TRP A 507 7.13 7.36 -4.18
CA TRP A 507 6.20 6.39 -4.74
C TRP A 507 6.84 5.04 -5.07
N THR A 508 8.13 5.00 -5.43
CA THR A 508 8.88 3.75 -5.63
C THR A 508 9.01 2.97 -4.33
N GLN A 509 9.42 3.63 -3.25
CA GLN A 509 9.52 2.99 -1.93
C GLN A 509 8.14 2.62 -1.37
N ALA A 510 7.12 3.45 -1.60
CA ALA A 510 5.75 3.12 -1.21
C ALA A 510 5.26 1.81 -1.86
N HIS A 511 5.58 1.60 -3.14
CA HIS A 511 5.29 0.35 -3.85
C HIS A 511 6.06 -0.84 -3.27
N GLN A 512 7.36 -0.70 -3.07
CA GLN A 512 8.22 -1.74 -2.48
C GLN A 512 7.74 -2.13 -1.09
N MET A 513 7.53 -1.15 -0.21
CA MET A 513 7.08 -1.39 1.17
C MET A 513 5.68 -2.03 1.22
N GLY A 514 4.76 -1.61 0.35
CA GLY A 514 3.44 -2.23 0.26
C GLY A 514 3.49 -3.71 -0.08
N ARG A 515 4.28 -4.09 -1.09
CA ARG A 515 4.50 -5.49 -1.47
C ARG A 515 5.20 -6.29 -0.37
N TYR A 516 6.18 -5.69 0.27
CA TYR A 516 6.94 -6.32 1.34
C TYR A 516 6.08 -6.56 2.59
N ALA A 517 5.27 -5.57 3.00
CA ALA A 517 4.29 -5.73 4.08
C ALA A 517 3.32 -6.89 3.79
N ALA A 518 2.84 -7.01 2.55
CA ALA A 518 1.99 -8.12 2.14
C ALA A 518 2.68 -9.48 2.31
N LYS A 519 3.93 -9.62 1.85
CA LYS A 519 4.71 -10.86 2.02
C LYS A 519 4.88 -11.18 3.51
N SER A 520 5.23 -10.19 4.34
CA SER A 520 5.40 -10.34 5.79
C SER A 520 4.11 -10.81 6.48
N MET A 521 2.98 -10.16 6.16
CA MET A 521 1.66 -10.53 6.70
C MET A 521 1.27 -11.95 6.28
N VAL A 522 1.51 -12.33 5.02
CA VAL A 522 1.19 -13.68 4.50
C VAL A 522 2.09 -14.75 5.12
N SER A 523 3.39 -14.50 5.29
CA SER A 523 4.29 -15.44 5.96
C SER A 523 3.87 -15.68 7.41
N LYS A 524 3.50 -14.62 8.14
CA LYS A 524 2.95 -14.75 9.50
C LYS A 524 1.63 -15.54 9.50
N LEU A 525 0.77 -15.34 8.50
CA LEU A 525 -0.48 -16.10 8.36
C LEU A 525 -0.24 -17.59 8.17
N LYS A 526 0.72 -17.93 7.31
CA LYS A 526 1.08 -19.31 6.98
C LYS A 526 1.97 -19.94 8.04
N ASN A 527 2.44 -19.16 9.02
CA ASN A 527 3.43 -19.55 10.02
C ASN A 527 4.74 -20.04 9.37
N GLU A 528 5.14 -19.33 8.30
CA GLU A 528 6.37 -19.54 7.55
C GLU A 528 7.44 -18.56 8.04
N GLU A 529 8.70 -18.93 7.91
CA GLU A 529 9.81 -18.02 8.16
C GLU A 529 9.81 -16.92 7.11
N PHE A 530 9.90 -15.67 7.57
CA PHE A 530 9.96 -14.50 6.70
C PHE A 530 11.41 -14.08 6.53
N LEU A 531 11.87 -14.01 5.28
CA LEU A 531 13.23 -13.58 4.94
C LEU A 531 13.21 -12.14 4.45
N GLN A 532 14.23 -11.36 4.85
CA GLN A 532 14.42 -10.00 4.39
C GLN A 532 14.67 -9.97 2.88
N ASP A 533 14.03 -9.03 2.18
CA ASP A 533 14.16 -8.87 0.73
C ASP A 533 15.28 -7.86 0.43
N PHE A 534 15.94 -8.00 -0.71
CA PHE A 534 17.00 -7.10 -1.20
C PHE A 534 16.54 -5.64 -1.42
N CYS A 535 15.23 -5.38 -1.43
CA CYS A 535 14.71 -4.02 -1.64
C CYS A 535 15.10 -3.01 -0.55
N PHE A 536 15.69 -3.45 0.58
CA PHE A 536 16.22 -2.59 1.64
C PHE A 536 17.75 -2.61 1.74
N GLU A 537 18.45 -3.20 0.79
CA GLU A 537 19.91 -3.21 0.71
C GLU A 537 20.45 -2.00 -0.06
N LEU A 538 19.72 -1.55 -1.06
CA LEU A 538 20.12 -0.45 -1.94
C LEU A 538 18.97 0.53 -2.13
N PHE A 539 19.24 1.82 -1.96
CA PHE A 539 18.32 2.87 -2.37
C PHE A 539 18.25 2.94 -3.89
N THR A 540 17.05 2.86 -4.43
CA THR A 540 16.80 2.95 -5.87
C THR A 540 15.59 3.84 -6.14
N HIS A 541 15.74 4.76 -7.09
CA HIS A 541 14.64 5.63 -7.52
C HIS A 541 14.76 6.00 -8.99
N VAL A 542 13.65 5.87 -9.71
CA VAL A 542 13.54 6.33 -11.11
C VAL A 542 12.47 7.40 -11.17
N THR A 543 12.81 8.52 -11.77
CA THR A 543 11.88 9.63 -11.99
C THR A 543 12.19 10.35 -13.30
N LYS A 544 11.47 11.42 -13.58
CA LYS A 544 11.69 12.30 -14.72
C LYS A 544 11.79 13.74 -14.26
N PHE A 545 12.87 14.43 -14.63
CA PHE A 545 13.00 15.87 -14.45
C PHE A 545 13.35 16.54 -15.79
N PHE A 546 12.64 17.61 -16.09
CA PHE A 546 12.86 18.41 -17.32
C PHE A 546 12.88 17.57 -18.61
N GLY A 547 12.09 16.49 -18.63
CA GLY A 547 11.99 15.57 -19.76
C GLY A 547 13.06 14.48 -19.83
N TYR A 548 14.04 14.48 -18.92
CA TYR A 548 15.05 13.41 -18.84
C TYR A 548 14.66 12.32 -17.85
N LYS A 549 14.98 11.07 -18.16
CA LYS A 549 14.99 9.97 -17.19
C LYS A 549 16.07 10.26 -16.16
N VAL A 550 15.77 10.15 -14.89
CA VAL A 550 16.71 10.33 -13.78
C VAL A 550 16.70 9.10 -12.92
N VAL A 551 17.84 8.46 -12.78
CA VAL A 551 18.05 7.27 -11.95
C VAL A 551 19.00 7.60 -10.82
N LEU A 552 18.59 7.27 -9.60
CA LEU A 552 19.36 7.50 -8.38
C LEU A 552 19.61 6.15 -7.70
N LEU A 553 20.89 5.84 -7.45
CA LEU A 553 21.32 4.58 -6.86
C LEU A 553 22.19 4.82 -5.64
N GLY A 554 21.95 4.09 -4.56
CA GLY A 554 22.74 4.11 -3.34
C GLY A 554 22.93 5.51 -2.76
N LEU A 555 24.13 5.83 -2.34
CA LEU A 555 24.51 7.13 -1.76
C LEU A 555 24.83 8.15 -2.87
N TYR A 556 23.85 8.41 -3.72
CA TYR A 556 23.98 9.15 -4.99
C TYR A 556 24.47 10.61 -4.85
N ASN A 557 24.36 11.22 -3.66
CA ASN A 557 24.91 12.54 -3.34
C ASN A 557 25.95 12.47 -2.20
N GLY A 558 26.57 11.30 -1.97
CA GLY A 558 27.54 11.12 -0.89
C GLY A 558 26.93 11.14 0.51
N GLN A 559 25.64 10.89 0.63
CA GLN A 559 24.95 10.81 1.93
C GLN A 559 25.65 9.79 2.83
N LYS A 560 25.85 10.11 4.10
CA LYS A 560 26.53 9.26 5.09
C LYS A 560 28.04 9.02 4.81
N LEU A 561 28.64 9.69 3.83
CA LEU A 561 30.08 9.63 3.58
C LEU A 561 30.77 10.84 4.18
N ASP A 562 31.95 10.62 4.78
CA ASP A 562 32.77 11.67 5.49
C ASP A 562 33.61 12.48 4.51
N ASN A 563 33.05 13.19 3.55
CA ASN A 563 33.74 14.09 2.61
C ASN A 563 35.06 13.56 2.01
N ASN A 564 35.34 12.28 2.11
CA ASN A 564 36.54 11.60 1.61
C ASN A 564 36.18 10.59 0.55
N TYR A 565 35.55 11.08 -0.51
CA TYR A 565 35.12 10.25 -1.64
C TYR A 565 35.46 10.93 -2.97
N GLU A 566 35.62 10.15 -3.99
CA GLU A 566 35.87 10.60 -5.36
C GLU A 566 34.55 10.68 -6.14
N ILE A 567 34.50 11.63 -7.05
CA ILE A 567 33.39 11.76 -8.01
C ILE A 567 33.98 11.58 -9.40
N LEU A 568 33.47 10.61 -10.13
CA LEU A 568 33.70 10.51 -11.57
C LEU A 568 32.48 11.08 -12.28
N LEU A 569 32.72 11.97 -13.24
CA LEU A 569 31.67 12.68 -13.95
C LEU A 569 31.84 12.60 -15.47
N ARG A 570 30.80 12.21 -16.18
CA ARG A 570 30.67 12.35 -17.63
C ARG A 570 29.41 13.14 -17.93
N MET A 571 29.54 14.18 -18.74
CA MET A 571 28.42 15.01 -19.14
C MET A 571 28.49 15.29 -20.65
N THR A 572 27.42 14.94 -21.36
CA THR A 572 27.18 15.37 -22.72
C THR A 572 26.01 16.34 -22.72
N LYS A 573 26.29 17.63 -22.97
CA LYS A 573 25.29 18.71 -22.83
C LYS A 573 23.99 18.39 -23.58
N GLY A 574 22.87 18.44 -22.84
CA GLY A 574 21.54 18.20 -23.39
C GLY A 574 21.20 16.74 -23.74
N THR A 575 22.09 15.79 -23.46
CA THR A 575 21.92 14.37 -23.75
C THR A 575 21.98 13.52 -22.49
N GLU A 576 23.10 13.54 -21.77
CA GLU A 576 23.32 12.69 -20.62
C GLU A 576 24.17 13.38 -19.55
N TYR A 577 23.96 12.95 -18.30
CA TYR A 577 24.79 13.29 -17.16
C TYR A 577 24.95 12.04 -16.29
N ILE A 578 26.19 11.59 -16.10
CA ILE A 578 26.55 10.40 -15.34
C ILE A 578 27.52 10.81 -14.25
N LYS A 579 27.14 10.57 -13.00
CA LYS A 579 27.97 10.79 -11.83
C LYS A 579 28.09 9.50 -11.02
N LEU A 580 29.30 9.06 -10.79
CA LEU A 580 29.62 7.92 -9.93
C LEU A 580 30.36 8.42 -8.68
N ILE A 581 30.01 7.88 -7.53
CA ILE A 581 30.62 8.20 -6.24
C ILE A 581 31.40 6.99 -5.75
N LEU A 582 32.70 7.16 -5.55
CA LEU A 582 33.60 6.13 -5.07
C LEU A 582 34.20 6.51 -3.72
N GLU A 583 34.24 5.56 -2.79
CA GLU A 583 34.95 5.66 -1.52
C GLU A 583 35.94 4.49 -1.44
N ASN A 584 37.25 4.81 -1.30
CA ASN A 584 38.31 3.79 -1.31
C ASN A 584 38.24 2.86 -2.55
N GLY A 585 38.02 3.43 -3.73
CA GLY A 585 37.93 2.69 -4.99
C GLY A 585 36.67 1.88 -5.17
N LYS A 586 35.70 1.95 -4.27
CA LYS A 586 34.45 1.18 -4.32
C LYS A 586 33.25 2.09 -4.59
N MET A 587 32.36 1.68 -5.49
CA MET A 587 31.19 2.45 -5.82
C MET A 587 30.20 2.50 -4.64
N GLN A 588 29.77 3.70 -4.29
CA GLN A 588 28.84 3.96 -3.19
C GLN A 588 27.49 4.47 -3.68
N GLY A 589 27.46 5.10 -4.84
CA GLY A 589 26.24 5.63 -5.40
C GLY A 589 26.43 6.15 -6.81
N ALA A 590 25.31 6.36 -7.52
CA ALA A 590 25.29 6.89 -8.87
C ALA A 590 24.09 7.79 -9.13
N VAL A 591 24.28 8.81 -9.99
CA VAL A 591 23.24 9.61 -10.62
C VAL A 591 23.37 9.44 -12.12
N LEU A 592 22.31 8.94 -12.75
CA LEU A 592 22.24 8.72 -14.20
C LEU A 592 21.07 9.53 -14.76
N ILE A 593 21.37 10.47 -15.67
CA ILE A 593 20.38 11.33 -16.31
C ILE A 593 20.45 11.13 -17.82
N GLY A 594 19.32 10.85 -18.45
CA GLY A 594 19.21 10.48 -19.86
C GLY A 594 19.12 8.96 -20.07
N ASP A 595 19.31 8.52 -21.31
CA ASP A 595 19.34 7.09 -21.65
C ASP A 595 20.79 6.61 -21.59
N THR A 596 21.18 6.08 -20.45
CA THR A 596 22.58 5.78 -20.11
C THR A 596 22.95 4.31 -20.17
N ASP A 597 21.95 3.42 -20.03
CA ASP A 597 22.08 1.95 -20.03
C ASP A 597 23.10 1.39 -19.00
N LEU A 598 23.40 2.18 -17.93
CA LEU A 598 24.38 1.85 -16.88
C LEU A 598 23.73 1.42 -15.55
N GLU A 599 22.42 1.28 -15.53
CA GLU A 599 21.64 1.07 -14.28
C GLU A 599 22.01 -0.25 -13.62
N GLU A 600 22.05 -1.35 -14.37
CA GLU A 600 22.36 -2.68 -13.85
C GLU A 600 23.82 -2.78 -13.41
N MET A 601 24.74 -2.26 -14.20
CA MET A 601 26.14 -2.20 -13.85
C MET A 601 26.38 -1.45 -12.54
N CYS A 602 25.82 -0.24 -12.40
CA CYS A 602 25.97 0.57 -11.18
C CYS A 602 25.37 -0.15 -9.96
N GLU A 603 24.19 -0.77 -10.09
CA GLU A 603 23.59 -1.57 -9.01
C GLU A 603 24.53 -2.71 -8.57
N ASN A 604 25.04 -3.48 -9.51
CA ASN A 604 25.94 -4.61 -9.22
C ASN A 604 27.24 -4.14 -8.56
N LEU A 605 27.86 -3.05 -9.03
CA LEU A 605 29.09 -2.52 -8.45
C LEU A 605 28.88 -1.95 -7.03
N ILE A 606 27.75 -1.32 -6.76
CA ILE A 606 27.42 -0.84 -5.40
C ILE A 606 27.18 -2.04 -4.47
N LEU A 607 26.43 -3.05 -4.90
CA LEU A 607 26.11 -4.19 -4.05
C LEU A 607 27.32 -5.09 -3.78
N ASN A 608 28.15 -5.32 -4.78
CA ASN A 608 29.30 -6.22 -4.67
C ASN A 608 30.55 -5.55 -4.07
N GLN A 609 30.60 -4.22 -4.02
CA GLN A 609 31.72 -3.45 -3.44
C GLN A 609 33.09 -3.85 -4.01
N LEU A 610 33.15 -4.06 -5.33
CA LEU A 610 34.40 -4.40 -6.01
C LEU A 610 35.36 -3.20 -5.99
N ASP A 611 36.66 -3.49 -5.96
CA ASP A 611 37.71 -2.45 -6.04
C ASP A 611 37.91 -2.02 -7.50
N LEU A 612 37.52 -0.79 -7.78
CA LEU A 612 37.54 -0.17 -9.10
C LEU A 612 38.75 0.75 -9.32
N SER A 613 39.68 0.80 -8.35
CA SER A 613 40.83 1.73 -8.37
C SER A 613 41.71 1.56 -9.61
N ILE A 614 41.72 0.34 -10.20
CA ILE A 614 42.54 0.05 -11.39
C ILE A 614 41.97 0.64 -12.68
N TYR A 615 40.68 0.97 -12.72
CA TYR A 615 40.03 1.47 -13.93
C TYR A 615 40.00 2.98 -14.01
N GLY A 616 40.01 3.69 -12.86
CA GLY A 616 40.02 5.16 -12.79
C GLY A 616 38.91 5.79 -13.65
N GLU A 617 39.31 6.72 -14.54
CA GLU A 617 38.39 7.43 -15.43
C GLU A 617 37.81 6.54 -16.54
N ASP A 618 38.42 5.39 -16.84
CA ASP A 618 37.94 4.46 -17.85
C ASP A 618 36.55 3.87 -17.50
N LEU A 619 36.14 3.91 -16.24
CA LEU A 619 34.78 3.60 -15.81
C LEU A 619 33.69 4.43 -16.52
N LEU A 620 34.04 5.58 -17.06
CA LEU A 620 33.13 6.48 -17.78
C LEU A 620 33.39 6.52 -19.29
N ASN A 621 34.31 5.70 -19.80
CA ASN A 621 34.63 5.66 -21.21
C ASN A 621 33.52 4.93 -21.98
N PRO A 622 32.80 5.59 -22.93
CA PRO A 622 31.72 4.97 -23.68
C PRO A 622 32.19 3.88 -24.66
N ASP A 623 33.50 3.86 -24.98
CA ASP A 623 34.08 2.87 -25.87
C ASP A 623 34.55 1.59 -25.15
N ILE A 624 34.43 1.56 -23.82
CA ILE A 624 34.79 0.42 -22.97
C ILE A 624 33.52 -0.14 -22.36
N ASP A 625 33.19 -1.38 -22.71
CA ASP A 625 32.15 -2.12 -22.03
C ASP A 625 32.71 -2.62 -20.69
N ILE A 626 32.27 -1.99 -19.60
CA ILE A 626 32.77 -2.33 -18.26
C ILE A 626 32.30 -3.71 -17.87
N GLU A 627 31.17 -4.19 -18.38
CA GLU A 627 30.68 -5.56 -18.12
C GLU A 627 31.71 -6.62 -18.56
N ASP A 628 32.44 -6.35 -19.65
CA ASP A 628 33.53 -7.23 -20.12
C ASP A 628 34.68 -7.44 -19.13
N TYR A 629 34.79 -6.57 -18.10
CA TYR A 629 35.82 -6.71 -17.06
C TYR A 629 35.38 -7.56 -15.86
N PHE A 630 34.08 -7.88 -15.76
CA PHE A 630 33.52 -8.56 -14.60
C PHE A 630 32.88 -9.91 -14.95
N ASP A 631 32.86 -10.30 -16.23
CA ASP A 631 32.54 -11.63 -16.69
C ASP A 631 33.79 -12.57 -16.54
#